data_152dc57934cf1ebce8c7ce2a4d45b58c
#
_entry.id   152dc57934cf1ebce8c7ce2a4d45b58c
#
_cell.length_a   1.000
_cell.length_b   1.000
_cell.length_c   1.000
_cell.angle_alpha   90.00
_cell.angle_beta   90.00
_cell.angle_gamma   90.00
#
_symmetry.space_group_name_H-M   'P 1'
#
loop_
_entity.id
_entity.type
_entity.pdbx_description
1 polymer ?
#
loop_
_entity_poly.entity_id
_entity_poly.type
_entity_poly.pdbx_seq_one_letter_code
_entity_poly.pdbx_strand_id
1 'polypeptide(L)'
;SFLLINAHQPNTGPQAFYEAHLSSEEGLNVMGGLLAGGPCILHGVNENLGWAHTVNYCDRLDEFQLEMNPGNPLQYKFDGQWLDLEVKTIKLKIKGIPFREKRKLYWSKYGATMKNEQGFFSMRLGANMKIGVLDQWYQMNKAANFTEFYAALNRQELSMFNIMYADKYDTVFYINNALIPVRDGING
;
A
#
# COMPACT_ATOMS: atom_id res chain seq x y z
N SER A 1 -26.39 10.96 10.34
CA SER A 1 -24.94 11.29 10.30
C SER A 1 -24.54 11.74 8.90
N PHE A 2 -23.51 12.57 8.79
CA PHE A 2 -22.93 13.00 7.52
C PHE A 2 -21.46 12.51 7.47
N LEU A 3 -21.04 11.95 6.32
CA LEU A 3 -19.66 11.60 6.07
C LEU A 3 -19.15 12.47 4.92
N LEU A 4 -18.16 13.34 5.20
CA LEU A 4 -17.46 14.11 4.20
C LEU A 4 -16.16 13.41 3.81
N ILE A 5 -15.97 13.17 2.53
CA ILE A 5 -14.80 12.50 1.97
C ILE A 5 -14.05 13.46 1.05
N ASN A 6 -12.79 13.71 1.35
CA ASN A 6 -11.87 14.42 0.45
C ASN A 6 -10.48 13.77 0.53
N ALA A 7 -10.11 13.03 -0.49
CA ALA A 7 -8.86 12.28 -0.54
C ALA A 7 -7.65 13.13 -0.97
N HIS A 8 -7.83 14.42 -1.33
CA HIS A 8 -6.79 15.30 -1.86
C HIS A 8 -6.07 14.73 -3.08
N GLN A 9 -6.78 13.95 -3.90
CA GLN A 9 -6.22 13.38 -5.13
C GLN A 9 -6.28 14.39 -6.28
N PRO A 10 -5.34 14.32 -7.24
CA PRO A 10 -5.36 15.18 -8.42
C PRO A 10 -6.62 14.90 -9.26
N ASN A 11 -7.11 15.94 -9.95
CA ASN A 11 -8.27 15.81 -10.84
C ASN A 11 -7.94 15.14 -12.18
N THR A 12 -6.66 14.95 -12.49
CA THR A 12 -6.18 14.37 -13.75
C THR A 12 -4.97 13.46 -13.51
N GLY A 13 -4.72 12.56 -14.46
CA GLY A 13 -3.58 11.65 -14.40
C GLY A 13 -3.88 10.31 -13.69
N PRO A 14 -2.87 9.46 -13.52
CA PRO A 14 -3.06 8.07 -13.07
C PRO A 14 -3.52 7.93 -11.61
N GLN A 15 -3.41 8.99 -10.81
CA GLN A 15 -3.87 9.03 -9.41
C GLN A 15 -5.22 9.73 -9.25
N ALA A 16 -5.82 10.20 -10.34
CA ALA A 16 -7.16 10.77 -10.28
C ALA A 16 -8.19 9.69 -9.95
N PHE A 17 -9.10 10.03 -9.04
CA PHE A 17 -10.23 9.17 -8.78
C PHE A 17 -11.33 9.40 -9.82
N TYR A 18 -12.05 8.36 -10.12
CA TYR A 18 -13.35 8.44 -10.77
C TYR A 18 -14.40 7.76 -9.90
N GLU A 19 -15.64 8.16 -10.09
CA GLU A 19 -16.76 7.64 -9.34
C GLU A 19 -17.37 6.44 -10.05
N ALA A 20 -17.71 5.40 -9.28
CA ALA A 20 -18.39 4.22 -9.79
C ALA A 20 -19.37 3.66 -8.75
N HIS A 21 -20.38 2.98 -9.28
CA HIS A 21 -21.29 2.16 -8.52
C HIS A 21 -21.10 0.70 -8.93
N LEU A 22 -20.67 -0.14 -7.99
CA LEU A 22 -20.44 -1.55 -8.20
C LEU A 22 -21.56 -2.36 -7.53
N SER A 23 -22.21 -3.22 -8.30
CA SER A 23 -23.30 -4.06 -7.82
C SER A 23 -23.16 -5.48 -8.33
N SER A 24 -23.44 -6.48 -7.49
CA SER A 24 -23.53 -7.88 -7.87
C SER A 24 -24.62 -8.60 -7.08
N GLU A 25 -25.12 -9.69 -7.64
CA GLU A 25 -26.11 -10.55 -6.98
C GLU A 25 -25.57 -11.27 -5.73
N GLU A 26 -24.23 -11.25 -5.54
CA GLU A 26 -23.54 -11.81 -4.36
C GLU A 26 -23.47 -10.84 -3.17
N GLY A 27 -24.28 -9.77 -3.18
CA GLY A 27 -24.42 -8.84 -2.08
C GLY A 27 -23.42 -7.69 -2.07
N LEU A 28 -22.75 -7.43 -3.19
CA LEU A 28 -22.00 -6.19 -3.35
C LEU A 28 -22.95 -5.09 -3.85
N ASN A 29 -23.04 -3.97 -3.14
CA ASN A 29 -23.75 -2.77 -3.58
C ASN A 29 -23.07 -1.55 -2.95
N VAL A 30 -22.10 -0.99 -3.65
CA VAL A 30 -21.21 0.04 -3.11
C VAL A 30 -20.94 1.11 -4.15
N MET A 31 -20.89 2.38 -3.73
CA MET A 31 -20.67 3.54 -4.57
C MET A 31 -19.56 4.40 -3.97
N GLY A 32 -18.73 5.00 -4.83
CA GLY A 32 -17.70 5.93 -4.41
C GLY A 32 -16.54 6.06 -5.38
N GLY A 33 -15.40 6.52 -4.86
CA GLY A 33 -14.19 6.78 -5.65
C GLY A 33 -13.24 5.60 -5.70
N LEU A 34 -12.67 5.38 -6.88
CA LEU A 34 -11.60 4.40 -7.11
C LEU A 34 -10.57 4.93 -8.12
N LEU A 35 -9.39 4.34 -8.11
CA LEU A 35 -8.35 4.61 -9.10
C LEU A 35 -8.64 3.84 -10.40
N ALA A 36 -8.23 4.40 -11.54
CA ALA A 36 -8.38 3.78 -12.84
C ALA A 36 -7.77 2.37 -12.88
N GLY A 37 -8.59 1.37 -13.21
CA GLY A 37 -8.21 -0.05 -13.20
C GLY A 37 -8.32 -0.75 -11.85
N GLY A 38 -8.74 -0.05 -10.80
CA GLY A 38 -9.01 -0.65 -9.49
C GLY A 38 -10.31 -1.47 -9.50
N PRO A 39 -10.35 -2.65 -8.86
CA PRO A 39 -11.54 -3.50 -8.81
C PRO A 39 -12.45 -3.21 -7.60
N CYS A 40 -12.07 -2.31 -6.71
CA CYS A 40 -12.76 -2.01 -5.45
C CYS A 40 -12.94 -0.51 -5.25
N ILE A 41 -14.01 -0.12 -4.58
CA ILE A 41 -14.21 1.25 -4.11
C ILE A 41 -13.23 1.51 -2.95
N LEU A 42 -12.42 2.57 -3.07
CA LEU A 42 -11.44 2.96 -2.06
C LEU A 42 -12.07 3.81 -0.96
N HIS A 43 -12.89 4.77 -1.36
CA HIS A 43 -13.67 5.63 -0.47
C HIS A 43 -15.11 5.58 -0.91
N GLY A 44 -16.04 5.35 -0.03
CA GLY A 44 -17.40 5.28 -0.48
C GLY A 44 -18.40 4.91 0.59
N VAL A 45 -19.56 4.54 0.10
CA VAL A 45 -20.73 4.16 0.89
C VAL A 45 -21.38 2.91 0.31
N ASN A 46 -21.91 2.08 1.19
CA ASN A 46 -22.89 1.05 0.84
C ASN A 46 -24.21 1.36 1.58
N GLU A 47 -25.15 0.45 1.55
CA GLU A 47 -26.48 0.64 2.18
C GLU A 47 -26.42 0.80 3.72
N ASN A 48 -25.33 0.42 4.35
CA ASN A 48 -25.21 0.33 5.79
C ASN A 48 -24.23 1.35 6.38
N LEU A 49 -23.17 1.64 5.68
CA LEU A 49 -22.02 2.38 6.19
C LEU A 49 -21.25 3.14 5.11
N GLY A 50 -20.41 4.06 5.54
CA GLY A 50 -19.48 4.77 4.69
C GLY A 50 -18.11 4.88 5.33
N TRP A 51 -17.07 4.98 4.50
CA TRP A 51 -15.71 5.17 4.96
C TRP A 51 -14.91 6.09 4.05
N ALA A 52 -13.89 6.72 4.64
CA ALA A 52 -12.95 7.59 3.95
C ALA A 52 -11.52 7.28 4.39
N HIS A 53 -10.59 7.44 3.45
CA HIS A 53 -9.16 7.38 3.71
C HIS A 53 -8.51 8.74 3.46
N THR A 54 -7.56 9.12 4.32
CA THR A 54 -6.61 10.20 4.03
C THR A 54 -5.20 9.74 4.33
N VAL A 55 -4.21 10.33 3.69
CA VAL A 55 -2.81 10.01 3.96
C VAL A 55 -2.45 10.42 5.39
N ASN A 56 -1.77 9.54 6.11
CA ASN A 56 -1.13 9.85 7.38
C ASN A 56 0.40 9.91 7.23
N TYR A 57 1.06 10.55 8.19
CA TYR A 57 2.50 10.79 8.16
C TYR A 57 3.26 9.96 9.21
N CYS A 58 2.77 8.76 9.51
CA CYS A 58 3.49 7.84 10.38
C CYS A 58 4.82 7.43 9.77
N ASP A 59 5.85 7.35 10.59
CA ASP A 59 7.20 6.92 10.19
C ASP A 59 7.23 5.39 9.98
N ARG A 60 6.85 4.95 8.78
CA ARG A 60 6.64 3.56 8.39
C ARG A 60 7.67 3.00 7.42
N LEU A 61 8.64 3.83 7.02
CA LEU A 61 9.64 3.47 6.01
C LEU A 61 11.03 3.69 6.57
N ASP A 62 11.86 2.65 6.48
CA ASP A 62 13.29 2.73 6.73
C ASP A 62 14.09 2.55 5.45
N GLU A 63 15.16 3.33 5.31
CA GLU A 63 16.14 3.21 4.24
C GLU A 63 17.45 2.66 4.79
N PHE A 64 17.96 1.60 4.18
CA PHE A 64 19.21 0.94 4.56
C PHE A 64 20.23 1.05 3.44
N GLN A 65 21.33 1.75 3.68
CA GLN A 65 22.50 1.67 2.81
C GLN A 65 23.21 0.33 3.05
N LEU A 66 23.33 -0.48 2.00
CA LEU A 66 23.91 -1.81 2.12
C LEU A 66 25.44 -1.74 2.12
N GLU A 67 26.08 -2.38 3.11
CA GLU A 67 27.51 -2.65 3.11
C GLU A 67 27.80 -3.77 2.10
N MET A 68 28.39 -3.41 0.94
CA MET A 68 28.64 -4.35 -0.15
C MET A 68 29.97 -5.08 0.04
N ASN A 69 30.02 -6.35 -0.37
CA ASN A 69 31.23 -7.15 -0.34
C ASN A 69 32.24 -6.65 -1.38
N PRO A 70 33.46 -6.25 -0.97
CA PRO A 70 34.48 -5.78 -1.93
C PRO A 70 34.87 -6.82 -2.98
N GLY A 71 34.77 -8.11 -2.66
CA GLY A 71 35.08 -9.23 -3.56
C GLY A 71 33.92 -9.68 -4.44
N ASN A 72 32.70 -9.28 -4.11
CA ASN A 72 31.50 -9.64 -4.89
C ASN A 72 30.46 -8.51 -4.87
N PRO A 73 30.29 -7.76 -5.95
CA PRO A 73 29.42 -6.58 -6.00
C PRO A 73 27.93 -6.88 -5.91
N LEU A 74 27.52 -8.15 -5.84
CA LEU A 74 26.14 -8.58 -5.65
C LEU A 74 25.92 -9.23 -4.28
N GLN A 75 26.89 -9.14 -3.36
CA GLN A 75 26.73 -9.55 -1.97
C GLN A 75 26.75 -8.35 -1.04
N TYR A 76 25.90 -8.40 -0.04
CA TYR A 76 25.80 -7.38 1.01
C TYR A 76 25.86 -8.03 2.40
N LYS A 77 26.27 -7.27 3.40
CA LYS A 77 26.37 -7.73 4.78
C LYS A 77 25.02 -7.63 5.49
N PHE A 78 24.63 -8.71 6.14
CA PHE A 78 23.44 -8.78 6.97
C PHE A 78 23.76 -9.62 8.21
N ASP A 79 23.58 -9.07 9.39
CA ASP A 79 23.88 -9.73 10.68
C ASP A 79 25.26 -10.42 10.71
N GLY A 80 26.28 -9.74 10.17
CA GLY A 80 27.65 -10.24 10.12
C GLY A 80 27.95 -11.25 9.00
N GLN A 81 26.95 -11.66 8.22
CA GLN A 81 27.09 -12.60 7.11
C GLN A 81 26.97 -11.93 5.75
N TRP A 82 27.66 -12.46 4.73
CA TRP A 82 27.50 -12.03 3.35
C TRP A 82 26.33 -12.78 2.69
N LEU A 83 25.31 -12.05 2.26
CA LEU A 83 24.15 -12.58 1.56
C LEU A 83 24.12 -12.07 0.11
N ASP A 84 23.65 -12.91 -0.82
CA ASP A 84 23.44 -12.51 -2.20
C ASP A 84 22.23 -11.61 -2.35
N LEU A 85 22.35 -10.55 -3.18
CA LEU A 85 21.19 -9.81 -3.67
C LEU A 85 20.42 -10.69 -4.66
N GLU A 86 19.11 -10.76 -4.50
CA GLU A 86 18.23 -11.30 -5.52
C GLU A 86 18.22 -10.31 -6.71
N VAL A 87 18.53 -10.80 -7.92
CA VAL A 87 18.61 -9.98 -9.14
C VAL A 87 17.64 -10.51 -10.18
N LYS A 88 16.68 -9.69 -10.59
CA LYS A 88 15.73 -10.00 -11.65
C LYS A 88 15.92 -9.04 -12.81
N THR A 89 16.08 -9.56 -14.02
CA THR A 89 16.12 -8.72 -15.23
C THR A 89 14.74 -8.65 -15.87
N ILE A 90 14.22 -7.45 -16.02
CA ILE A 90 12.99 -7.18 -16.77
C ILE A 90 13.29 -6.55 -18.12
N LYS A 91 12.39 -6.73 -19.08
CA LYS A 91 12.46 -6.14 -20.41
C LYS A 91 11.27 -5.22 -20.61
N LEU A 92 11.53 -3.91 -20.71
CA LEU A 92 10.51 -2.89 -20.91
C LEU A 92 10.35 -2.60 -22.41
N LYS A 93 9.10 -2.61 -22.88
CA LYS A 93 8.76 -2.12 -24.22
C LYS A 93 8.32 -0.66 -24.08
N ILE A 94 9.08 0.24 -24.67
CA ILE A 94 8.81 1.68 -24.66
C ILE A 94 8.26 2.07 -26.03
N LYS A 95 7.14 2.81 -26.06
CA LYS A 95 6.55 3.30 -27.32
C LYS A 95 7.55 4.21 -28.04
N GLY A 96 7.76 3.94 -29.33
CA GLY A 96 8.73 4.70 -30.15
C GLY A 96 10.15 4.17 -30.12
N ILE A 97 10.48 3.16 -29.30
CA ILE A 97 11.79 2.51 -29.25
C ILE A 97 11.67 1.10 -29.86
N PRO A 98 12.45 0.75 -30.90
CA PRO A 98 12.30 -0.51 -31.62
C PRO A 98 12.80 -1.74 -30.83
N PHE A 99 13.60 -1.55 -29.79
CA PHE A 99 14.13 -2.62 -28.93
C PHE A 99 13.57 -2.55 -27.52
N ARG A 100 13.69 -3.66 -26.77
CA ARG A 100 13.29 -3.72 -25.38
C ARG A 100 14.44 -3.28 -24.48
N GLU A 101 14.19 -2.28 -23.66
CA GLU A 101 15.13 -1.84 -22.63
C GLU A 101 15.22 -2.89 -21.53
N LYS A 102 16.43 -3.28 -21.14
CA LYS A 102 16.66 -4.22 -20.04
C LYS A 102 16.93 -3.43 -18.76
N ARG A 103 16.24 -3.76 -17.68
CA ARG A 103 16.47 -3.20 -16.34
C ARG A 103 16.70 -4.32 -15.34
N LYS A 104 17.70 -4.16 -14.46
CA LYS A 104 17.92 -5.04 -13.32
C LYS A 104 17.14 -4.48 -12.13
N LEU A 105 16.40 -5.35 -11.48
CA LEU A 105 15.73 -5.11 -10.19
C LEU A 105 16.51 -5.89 -9.15
N TYR A 106 16.69 -5.29 -7.99
CA TYR A 106 17.41 -5.89 -6.88
C TYR A 106 16.50 -6.02 -5.68
N TRP A 107 16.71 -7.05 -4.90
CA TRP A 107 15.98 -7.28 -3.65
C TRP A 107 16.93 -7.80 -2.59
N SER A 108 16.81 -7.29 -1.36
CA SER A 108 17.57 -7.74 -0.19
C SER A 108 16.63 -8.26 0.91
N LYS A 109 17.18 -8.69 2.03
CA LYS A 109 16.40 -9.01 3.25
C LYS A 109 15.61 -7.82 3.79
N TYR A 110 16.06 -6.60 3.52
CA TYR A 110 15.34 -5.39 3.92
C TYR A 110 14.16 -5.08 2.99
N GLY A 111 14.23 -5.46 1.71
CA GLY A 111 13.17 -5.21 0.73
C GLY A 111 13.70 -4.81 -0.63
N ALA A 112 12.85 -4.08 -1.38
CA ALA A 112 13.19 -3.54 -2.69
C ALA A 112 14.46 -2.68 -2.61
N THR A 113 15.39 -2.92 -3.52
CA THR A 113 16.73 -2.32 -3.46
C THR A 113 16.99 -1.53 -4.74
N MET A 114 17.44 -0.30 -4.60
CA MET A 114 17.88 0.56 -5.69
C MET A 114 19.40 0.64 -5.71
N LYS A 115 19.98 0.75 -6.91
CA LYS A 115 21.39 1.06 -7.13
C LYS A 115 21.50 2.47 -7.71
N ASN A 116 22.31 3.30 -7.10
CA ASN A 116 22.71 4.62 -7.60
C ASN A 116 24.24 4.78 -7.55
N GLU A 117 24.75 5.99 -7.79
CA GLU A 117 26.18 6.31 -7.76
C GLU A 117 26.81 6.16 -6.37
N GLN A 118 26.01 6.27 -5.31
CA GLN A 118 26.46 6.17 -3.91
C GLN A 118 26.42 4.73 -3.37
N GLY A 119 25.83 3.77 -4.12
CA GLY A 119 25.77 2.37 -3.73
C GLY A 119 24.39 1.74 -3.87
N PHE A 120 24.10 0.77 -3.01
CA PHE A 120 22.84 0.05 -2.96
C PHE A 120 22.06 0.48 -1.71
N PHE A 121 20.79 0.81 -1.91
CA PHE A 121 19.87 1.28 -0.86
C PHE A 121 18.60 0.44 -0.88
N SER A 122 18.28 -0.18 0.23
CA SER A 122 17.06 -0.98 0.40
C SER A 122 16.03 -0.20 1.18
N MET A 123 14.78 -0.25 0.72
CA MET A 123 13.64 0.35 1.41
C MET A 123 12.82 -0.73 2.10
N ARG A 124 12.55 -0.54 3.40
CA ARG A 124 11.69 -1.40 4.19
C ARG A 124 10.47 -0.63 4.66
N LEU A 125 9.33 -1.08 4.18
CA LEU A 125 8.02 -0.61 4.63
C LEU A 125 7.44 -1.61 5.62
N GLY A 126 6.66 -1.16 6.60
CA GLY A 126 5.90 -2.05 7.48
C GLY A 126 4.94 -2.98 6.72
N ALA A 127 4.56 -2.59 5.50
CA ALA A 127 3.72 -3.38 4.59
C ALA A 127 4.49 -4.26 3.60
N ASN A 128 5.80 -4.37 3.68
CA ASN A 128 6.54 -5.28 2.83
C ASN A 128 5.96 -6.69 2.90
N MET A 129 5.76 -7.33 1.75
CA MET A 129 5.13 -8.65 1.60
C MET A 129 3.64 -8.72 1.92
N LYS A 130 2.96 -7.60 2.16
CA LYS A 130 1.50 -7.52 2.26
C LYS A 130 0.92 -7.43 0.84
N ILE A 131 0.17 -8.44 0.42
CA ILE A 131 -0.43 -8.54 -0.93
C ILE A 131 -1.95 -8.59 -0.91
N GLY A 132 -2.57 -8.66 0.25
CA GLY A 132 -4.01 -8.81 0.45
C GLY A 132 -4.79 -7.49 0.45
N VAL A 133 -4.20 -6.37 0.01
CA VAL A 133 -4.80 -5.04 0.08
C VAL A 133 -6.15 -4.95 -0.68
N LEU A 134 -6.26 -5.58 -1.83
CA LEU A 134 -7.50 -5.60 -2.61
C LEU A 134 -8.59 -6.43 -1.93
N ASP A 135 -8.21 -7.55 -1.31
CA ASP A 135 -9.14 -8.38 -0.56
C ASP A 135 -9.62 -7.66 0.72
N GLN A 136 -8.73 -6.92 1.40
CA GLN A 136 -9.15 -6.08 2.52
C GLN A 136 -10.17 -5.03 2.08
N TRP A 137 -9.92 -4.28 0.99
CA TRP A 137 -10.90 -3.31 0.46
C TRP A 137 -12.19 -3.98 0.03
N TYR A 138 -12.12 -5.13 -0.62
CA TYR A 138 -13.32 -5.88 -0.99
C TYR A 138 -14.18 -6.26 0.23
N GLN A 139 -13.55 -6.73 1.32
CA GLN A 139 -14.27 -7.02 2.55
C GLN A 139 -14.86 -5.76 3.19
N MET A 140 -14.14 -4.64 3.16
CA MET A 140 -14.66 -3.35 3.61
C MET A 140 -15.86 -2.90 2.77
N ASN A 141 -15.81 -3.08 1.45
CA ASN A 141 -16.93 -2.75 0.53
C ASN A 141 -18.21 -3.55 0.83
N LYS A 142 -18.06 -4.79 1.31
CA LYS A 142 -19.19 -5.70 1.64
C LYS A 142 -19.64 -5.61 3.08
N ALA A 143 -18.91 -4.96 3.96
CA ALA A 143 -19.24 -4.90 5.37
C ALA A 143 -20.63 -4.27 5.60
N ALA A 144 -21.44 -4.90 6.45
CA ALA A 144 -22.79 -4.45 6.77
C ALA A 144 -22.88 -3.71 8.10
N ASN A 145 -21.83 -3.74 8.92
CA ASN A 145 -21.76 -3.14 10.24
C ASN A 145 -20.30 -2.88 10.67
N PHE A 146 -20.13 -2.21 11.82
CA PHE A 146 -18.82 -1.89 12.35
C PHE A 146 -17.95 -3.13 12.65
N THR A 147 -18.54 -4.19 13.17
CA THR A 147 -17.79 -5.42 13.51
C THR A 147 -17.14 -6.04 12.27
N GLU A 148 -17.88 -6.15 11.18
CA GLU A 148 -17.37 -6.68 9.91
C GLU A 148 -16.34 -5.75 9.28
N PHE A 149 -16.60 -4.44 9.29
CA PHE A 149 -15.65 -3.44 8.78
C PHE A 149 -14.34 -3.47 9.57
N TYR A 150 -14.42 -3.52 10.91
CA TYR A 150 -13.25 -3.58 11.78
C TYR A 150 -12.48 -4.89 11.64
N ALA A 151 -13.17 -6.02 11.43
CA ALA A 151 -12.52 -7.30 11.13
C ALA A 151 -11.72 -7.25 9.81
N ALA A 152 -12.29 -6.62 8.77
CA ALA A 152 -11.56 -6.39 7.52
C ALA A 152 -10.33 -5.48 7.75
N LEU A 153 -10.47 -4.42 8.56
CA LEU A 153 -9.39 -3.50 8.88
C LEU A 153 -8.26 -4.16 9.67
N ASN A 154 -8.58 -5.07 10.59
CA ASN A 154 -7.60 -5.81 11.40
C ASN A 154 -6.69 -6.75 10.59
N ARG A 155 -6.96 -7.00 9.33
CA ARG A 155 -6.03 -7.71 8.43
C ARG A 155 -4.74 -6.93 8.22
N GLN A 156 -4.78 -5.60 8.40
CA GLN A 156 -3.63 -4.70 8.30
C GLN A 156 -2.87 -4.79 6.96
N GLU A 157 -3.56 -5.13 5.89
CA GLU A 157 -3.01 -5.11 4.53
C GLU A 157 -2.89 -3.66 4.00
N LEU A 158 -3.79 -2.77 4.46
CA LEU A 158 -3.68 -1.32 4.30
C LEU A 158 -2.86 -0.77 5.47
N SER A 159 -1.58 -0.63 5.26
CA SER A 159 -0.61 -0.26 6.31
C SER A 159 -0.49 1.23 6.57
N MET A 160 -1.29 2.02 5.92
CA MET A 160 -1.27 3.49 6.03
C MET A 160 -2.67 4.03 5.74
N PHE A 161 -3.02 5.08 6.29
CA PHE A 161 -4.19 5.95 6.13
C PHE A 161 -4.83 6.25 7.48
N ASN A 162 -5.22 7.48 7.65
CA ASN A 162 -6.32 7.80 8.54
C ASN A 162 -7.59 7.19 7.95
N ILE A 163 -8.37 6.53 8.76
CA ILE A 163 -9.62 5.93 8.31
C ILE A 163 -10.75 6.48 9.16
N MET A 164 -11.73 7.06 8.50
CA MET A 164 -12.99 7.48 9.09
C MET A 164 -14.09 6.54 8.65
N TYR A 165 -15.01 6.28 9.55
CA TYR A 165 -16.15 5.40 9.37
C TYR A 165 -17.39 6.00 10.03
N ALA A 166 -18.55 5.82 9.40
CA ALA A 166 -19.85 6.07 10.00
C ALA A 166 -20.87 5.08 9.44
N ASP A 167 -21.85 4.66 10.27
CA ASP A 167 -22.90 3.74 9.83
C ASP A 167 -24.30 4.26 10.17
N LYS A 168 -25.30 3.53 9.72
CA LYS A 168 -26.73 3.83 10.00
C LYS A 168 -27.16 3.42 11.41
N TYR A 169 -26.28 2.80 12.18
CA TYR A 169 -26.52 2.34 13.55
C TYR A 169 -25.92 3.30 14.60
N ASP A 170 -25.62 4.53 14.19
CA ASP A 170 -25.06 5.61 15.01
C ASP A 170 -23.62 5.40 15.48
N THR A 171 -22.87 4.50 14.82
CA THR A 171 -21.45 4.32 15.10
C THR A 171 -20.62 5.29 14.26
N VAL A 172 -19.73 6.02 14.91
CA VAL A 172 -18.68 6.85 14.28
C VAL A 172 -17.33 6.38 14.80
N PHE A 173 -16.39 6.15 13.90
CA PHE A 173 -15.05 5.65 14.26
C PHE A 173 -13.97 6.35 13.47
N TYR A 174 -12.82 6.56 14.10
CA TYR A 174 -11.60 7.07 13.49
C TYR A 174 -10.40 6.26 13.98
N ILE A 175 -9.48 5.98 13.07
CA ILE A 175 -8.19 5.39 13.39
C ILE A 175 -7.08 6.01 12.54
N ASN A 176 -5.96 6.34 13.19
CA ASN A 176 -4.69 6.59 12.52
C ASN A 176 -4.00 5.23 12.32
N ASN A 177 -4.29 4.58 11.19
CA ASN A 177 -3.85 3.22 10.90
C ASN A 177 -2.48 3.21 10.26
N ALA A 178 -1.50 2.54 10.90
CA ALA A 178 -0.16 2.38 10.36
C ALA A 178 0.51 1.09 10.87
N LEU A 179 1.31 0.47 10.01
CA LEU A 179 2.31 -0.52 10.41
C LEU A 179 3.65 0.21 10.56
N ILE A 180 4.05 0.44 11.80
CA ILE A 180 5.30 1.13 12.14
C ILE A 180 6.35 0.08 12.46
N PRO A 181 7.57 0.13 11.85
CA PRO A 181 8.65 -0.76 12.21
C PRO A 181 9.06 -0.63 13.67
N VAL A 182 9.31 -1.76 14.33
CA VAL A 182 9.94 -1.75 15.65
C VAL A 182 11.43 -1.45 15.46
N ARG A 183 11.92 -0.39 16.11
CA ARG A 183 13.31 0.06 16.07
C ARG A 183 13.92 -0.05 17.44
N ASP A 184 15.05 -0.76 17.56
CA ASP A 184 15.79 -0.87 18.82
C ASP A 184 16.46 0.48 19.15
N GLY A 185 16.25 0.96 20.39
CA GLY A 185 16.96 2.13 20.95
C GLY A 185 16.50 3.49 20.47
N ILE A 186 15.43 3.57 19.68
CA ILE A 186 14.83 4.85 19.28
C ILE A 186 13.44 4.96 19.94
N ASN A 187 13.36 5.78 20.97
CA ASN A 187 12.08 6.28 21.45
C ASN A 187 11.58 7.25 20.36
N GLY A 188 10.55 6.85 19.61
CA GLY A 188 9.95 7.61 18.53
C GLY A 188 9.32 8.91 18.98
#